data_8bb8a7185bcf828d2f024687615e3b2b
#
_entry.id   8bb8a7185bcf828d2f024687615e3b2b
#
_cell.length_a   1.000
_cell.length_b   1.000
_cell.length_c   1.000
_cell.angle_alpha   90.00
_cell.angle_beta   90.00
_cell.angle_gamma   90.00
#
_symmetry.space_group_name_H-M   'P 1'
#
loop_
_entity.id
_entity.type
_entity.pdbx_description
1 polymer ?
#
loop_
_entity_poly.entity_id
_entity_poly.type
_entity_poly.pdbx_seq_one_letter_code
_entity_poly.pdbx_strand_id
1 'polypeptide(L)'
;VYLAASVMGLTGPETDALYESIVEFSGIRDFIDQPVKTYSSGMYVRLAFSIATSASPDILVIDEALSVGDGAFAKKSFERIMHLKEQGTTVLFCSHSMYQVESFCDRAIWLDKGQVQLEGPASMVVAAYADSLRAEGGETLKTTQVVDAKASAVAAASGTKLTRILNIEVSVDGKVG
;
A
#
# COMPACT_ATOMS: atom_id res chain seq x y z
N VAL A 1 10.71 7.28 -18.70
CA VAL A 1 10.92 7.96 -17.42
C VAL A 1 10.30 9.35 -17.46
N TYR A 2 10.78 10.27 -18.31
CA TYR A 2 10.39 11.70 -18.33
C TYR A 2 8.89 11.96 -18.39
N LEU A 3 8.16 11.27 -19.29
CA LEU A 3 6.71 11.45 -19.40
C LEU A 3 5.98 11.12 -18.09
N ALA A 4 6.35 10.00 -17.44
CA ALA A 4 5.72 9.60 -16.18
C ALA A 4 6.11 10.55 -15.03
N ALA A 5 7.35 10.99 -14.97
CA ALA A 5 7.84 11.97 -14.00
C ALA A 5 7.12 13.33 -14.16
N SER A 6 6.93 13.78 -15.40
CA SER A 6 6.17 15.01 -15.69
C SER A 6 4.71 14.92 -15.26
N VAL A 7 4.04 13.77 -15.42
CA VAL A 7 2.67 13.56 -14.92
C VAL A 7 2.61 13.65 -13.39
N MET A 8 3.70 13.28 -12.70
CA MET A 8 3.85 13.40 -11.25
C MET A 8 4.33 14.79 -10.79
N GLY A 9 4.46 15.75 -11.69
CA GLY A 9 4.82 17.12 -11.39
C GLY A 9 6.31 17.43 -11.37
N LEU A 10 7.18 16.47 -11.70
CA LEU A 10 8.62 16.70 -11.79
C LEU A 10 8.97 17.48 -13.07
N THR A 11 9.84 18.47 -12.93
CA THR A 11 10.44 19.19 -14.05
C THR A 11 11.53 18.36 -14.74
N GLY A 12 11.96 18.78 -15.93
CA GLY A 12 13.06 18.12 -16.65
C GLY A 12 14.34 18.03 -15.82
N PRO A 13 14.86 19.15 -15.27
CA PRO A 13 16.07 19.13 -14.42
C PRO A 13 15.95 18.25 -13.16
N GLU A 14 14.77 18.21 -12.52
CA GLU A 14 14.51 17.32 -11.37
C GLU A 14 14.53 15.86 -11.81
N THR A 15 13.94 15.58 -12.97
CA THR A 15 13.96 14.22 -13.55
C THR A 15 15.38 13.80 -13.91
N ASP A 16 16.20 14.69 -14.48
CA ASP A 16 17.61 14.43 -14.79
C ASP A 16 18.39 14.06 -13.53
N ALA A 17 18.17 14.80 -12.44
CA ALA A 17 18.84 14.54 -11.15
C ALA A 17 18.45 13.18 -10.54
N LEU A 18 17.23 12.69 -10.81
CA LEU A 18 16.70 11.44 -10.26
C LEU A 18 16.88 10.25 -11.21
N TYR A 19 17.21 10.49 -12.48
CA TYR A 19 17.18 9.48 -13.54
C TYR A 19 18.02 8.24 -13.19
N GLU A 20 19.27 8.43 -12.81
CA GLU A 20 20.15 7.32 -12.47
C GLU A 20 19.64 6.49 -11.29
N SER A 21 19.13 7.14 -10.26
CA SER A 21 18.56 6.45 -9.10
C SER A 21 17.29 5.66 -9.45
N ILE A 22 16.45 6.19 -10.34
CA ILE A 22 15.25 5.51 -10.85
C ILE A 22 15.66 4.25 -11.62
N VAL A 23 16.61 4.38 -12.54
CA VAL A 23 17.08 3.27 -13.37
C VAL A 23 17.72 2.18 -12.52
N GLU A 24 18.59 2.54 -11.58
CA GLU A 24 19.23 1.61 -10.67
C GLU A 24 18.22 0.90 -9.76
N PHE A 25 17.27 1.65 -9.19
CA PHE A 25 16.23 1.08 -8.34
C PHE A 25 15.35 0.10 -9.12
N SER A 26 14.95 0.44 -10.33
CA SER A 26 14.10 -0.42 -11.17
C SER A 26 14.77 -1.73 -11.58
N GLY A 27 16.11 -1.74 -11.67
CA GLY A 27 16.91 -2.89 -12.10
C GLY A 27 16.64 -3.31 -13.55
N ILE A 28 16.25 -2.37 -14.42
CA ILE A 28 16.01 -2.62 -15.86
C ILE A 28 16.97 -1.84 -16.75
N ARG A 29 18.16 -1.51 -16.24
CA ARG A 29 19.16 -0.70 -16.94
C ARG A 29 19.41 -1.16 -18.38
N ASP A 30 19.55 -2.45 -18.60
CA ASP A 30 19.86 -3.01 -19.92
C ASP A 30 18.70 -2.85 -20.93
N PHE A 31 17.53 -2.47 -20.47
CA PHE A 31 16.33 -2.33 -21.28
C PHE A 31 15.81 -0.88 -21.31
N ILE A 32 16.40 0.05 -20.57
CA ILE A 32 15.84 1.39 -20.36
C ILE A 32 15.68 2.19 -21.66
N ASP A 33 16.53 1.97 -22.62
CA ASP A 33 16.52 2.62 -23.94
C ASP A 33 15.61 1.93 -24.96
N GLN A 34 15.02 0.79 -24.59
CA GLN A 34 14.10 0.06 -25.46
C GLN A 34 12.69 0.63 -25.36
N PRO A 35 11.88 0.48 -26.43
CA PRO A 35 10.47 0.90 -26.38
C PRO A 35 9.71 0.19 -25.25
N VAL A 36 8.94 0.94 -24.46
CA VAL A 36 8.17 0.41 -23.30
C VAL A 36 7.23 -0.75 -23.69
N LYS A 37 6.73 -0.76 -24.94
CA LYS A 37 5.89 -1.84 -25.47
C LYS A 37 6.58 -3.22 -25.49
N THR A 38 7.93 -3.26 -25.39
CA THR A 38 8.70 -4.51 -25.34
C THR A 38 8.96 -4.98 -23.91
N TYR A 39 8.57 -4.19 -22.90
CA TYR A 39 8.76 -4.52 -21.50
C TYR A 39 7.81 -5.65 -21.08
N SER A 40 8.31 -6.53 -20.21
CA SER A 40 7.43 -7.42 -19.45
C SER A 40 6.57 -6.64 -18.47
N SER A 41 5.45 -7.22 -18.03
CA SER A 41 4.61 -6.60 -16.99
C SER A 41 5.40 -6.27 -15.72
N GLY A 42 6.31 -7.16 -15.31
CA GLY A 42 7.18 -6.94 -14.16
C GLY A 42 8.14 -5.77 -14.36
N MET A 43 8.77 -5.62 -15.53
CA MET A 43 9.65 -4.49 -15.85
C MET A 43 8.89 -3.17 -15.82
N TYR A 44 7.66 -3.17 -16.37
CA TYR A 44 6.81 -1.99 -16.37
C TYR A 44 6.46 -1.54 -14.95
N VAL A 45 6.00 -2.46 -14.10
CA VAL A 45 5.64 -2.16 -12.71
C VAL A 45 6.86 -1.71 -11.91
N ARG A 46 8.01 -2.36 -12.08
CA ARG A 46 9.27 -1.97 -11.41
C ARG A 46 9.69 -0.55 -11.78
N LEU A 47 9.61 -0.17 -13.05
CA LEU A 47 9.91 1.20 -13.49
C LEU A 47 8.90 2.21 -12.95
N ALA A 48 7.60 1.92 -13.08
CA ALA A 48 6.55 2.80 -12.60
C ALA A 48 6.67 3.06 -11.09
N PHE A 49 6.89 2.01 -10.29
CA PHE A 49 7.12 2.12 -8.85
C PHE A 49 8.37 2.95 -8.53
N SER A 50 9.47 2.73 -9.28
CA SER A 50 10.71 3.48 -9.07
C SER A 50 10.51 4.98 -9.29
N ILE A 51 9.77 5.37 -10.34
CA ILE A 51 9.47 6.77 -10.62
C ILE A 51 8.57 7.35 -9.51
N ALA A 52 7.47 6.66 -9.16
CA ALA A 52 6.51 7.12 -8.18
C ALA A 52 7.15 7.39 -6.80
N THR A 53 8.06 6.52 -6.40
CA THR A 53 8.72 6.63 -5.09
C THR A 53 9.94 7.56 -5.08
N SER A 54 10.44 7.95 -6.25
CA SER A 54 11.55 8.93 -6.35
C SER A 54 11.07 10.38 -6.31
N ALA A 55 9.79 10.63 -6.61
CA ALA A 55 9.20 11.98 -6.58
C ALA A 55 8.94 12.51 -5.16
N SER A 56 9.24 11.75 -4.11
CA SER A 56 8.96 12.09 -2.70
C SER A 56 7.55 12.67 -2.49
N PRO A 57 6.48 11.93 -2.83
CA PRO A 57 5.12 12.44 -2.80
C PRO A 57 4.64 12.71 -1.37
N ASP A 58 3.74 13.67 -1.18
CA ASP A 58 3.04 13.87 0.08
C ASP A 58 2.10 12.70 0.42
N ILE A 59 1.49 12.11 -0.63
CA ILE A 59 0.58 10.96 -0.54
C ILE A 59 1.00 9.91 -1.56
N LEU A 60 1.23 8.69 -1.08
CA LEU A 60 1.54 7.52 -1.91
C LEU A 60 0.40 6.50 -1.80
N VAL A 61 -0.24 6.19 -2.93
CA VAL A 61 -1.27 5.14 -2.99
C VAL A 61 -0.67 3.88 -3.58
N ILE A 62 -0.82 2.77 -2.88
CA ILE A 62 -0.28 1.46 -3.27
C ILE A 62 -1.44 0.46 -3.30
N ASP A 63 -1.68 -0.12 -4.47
CA ASP A 63 -2.71 -1.13 -4.70
C ASP A 63 -2.02 -2.44 -5.10
N GLU A 64 -1.97 -3.42 -4.19
CA GLU A 64 -1.39 -4.77 -4.33
C GLU A 64 -0.03 -4.86 -5.05
N ALA A 65 0.51 -3.75 -5.53
CA ALA A 65 1.69 -3.68 -6.40
C ALA A 65 2.98 -4.23 -5.77
N LEU A 66 3.01 -4.43 -4.45
CA LEU A 66 4.17 -5.00 -3.75
C LEU A 66 4.36 -6.50 -4.00
N SER A 67 3.34 -7.16 -4.54
CA SER A 67 3.39 -8.59 -4.89
C SER A 67 3.95 -8.83 -6.30
N VAL A 68 4.19 -7.77 -7.08
CA VAL A 68 4.63 -7.87 -8.47
C VAL A 68 6.15 -7.72 -8.56
N GLY A 69 6.81 -8.76 -9.04
CA GLY A 69 8.25 -8.83 -9.22
C GLY A 69 8.86 -10.06 -8.54
N ASP A 70 10.18 -10.13 -8.55
CA ASP A 70 10.90 -11.11 -7.75
C ASP A 70 10.96 -10.70 -6.28
N GLY A 71 11.23 -11.67 -5.39
CA GLY A 71 11.29 -11.41 -3.95
C GLY A 71 12.32 -10.35 -3.54
N ALA A 72 13.36 -10.15 -4.35
CA ALA A 72 14.38 -9.13 -4.10
C ALA A 72 13.83 -7.72 -4.34
N PHE A 73 13.07 -7.52 -5.42
CA PHE A 73 12.42 -6.24 -5.70
C PHE A 73 11.31 -5.93 -4.70
N ALA A 74 10.52 -6.93 -4.31
CA ALA A 74 9.49 -6.76 -3.29
C ALA A 74 10.08 -6.27 -1.95
N LYS A 75 11.20 -6.87 -1.49
CA LYS A 75 11.90 -6.43 -0.29
C LYS A 75 12.40 -4.98 -0.40
N LYS A 76 13.07 -4.64 -1.51
CA LYS A 76 13.60 -3.30 -1.77
C LYS A 76 12.49 -2.25 -1.85
N SER A 77 11.35 -2.60 -2.44
CA SER A 77 10.18 -1.74 -2.51
C SER A 77 9.57 -1.49 -1.12
N PHE A 78 9.49 -2.53 -0.30
CA PHE A 78 9.08 -2.42 1.08
C PHE A 78 9.95 -1.43 1.86
N GLU A 79 11.27 -1.62 1.82
CA GLU A 79 12.22 -0.74 2.52
C GLU A 79 12.08 0.72 2.06
N ARG A 80 11.84 0.95 0.76
CA ARG A 80 11.63 2.29 0.20
C ARG A 80 10.34 2.93 0.74
N ILE A 81 9.24 2.17 0.83
CA ILE A 81 7.97 2.69 1.37
C ILE A 81 8.12 3.04 2.84
N MET A 82 8.77 2.18 3.62
CA MET A 82 9.01 2.45 5.04
C MET A 82 9.83 3.72 5.23
N HIS A 83 10.85 3.92 4.41
CA HIS A 83 11.65 5.13 4.45
C HIS A 83 10.83 6.39 4.10
N LEU A 84 9.98 6.34 3.06
CA LEU A 84 9.09 7.45 2.73
C LEU A 84 8.09 7.74 3.87
N LYS A 85 7.54 6.69 4.50
CA LYS A 85 6.67 6.82 5.68
C LYS A 85 7.40 7.54 6.82
N GLU A 86 8.63 7.16 7.12
CA GLU A 86 9.47 7.80 8.16
C GLU A 86 9.76 9.28 7.83
N GLN A 87 9.87 9.62 6.56
CA GLN A 87 10.02 11.01 6.08
C GLN A 87 8.73 11.82 6.13
N GLY A 88 7.60 11.19 6.47
CA GLY A 88 6.31 11.84 6.66
C GLY A 88 5.38 11.77 5.45
N THR A 89 5.67 10.94 4.44
CA THR A 89 4.72 10.61 3.36
C THR A 89 3.51 9.91 3.94
N THR A 90 2.30 10.33 3.58
CA THR A 90 1.08 9.60 3.90
C THR A 90 0.94 8.44 2.93
N VAL A 91 0.89 7.20 3.44
CA VAL A 91 0.76 6.01 2.60
C VAL A 91 -0.66 5.45 2.73
N LEU A 92 -1.36 5.32 1.60
CA LEU A 92 -2.61 4.57 1.46
C LEU A 92 -2.27 3.20 0.85
N PHE A 93 -2.48 2.15 1.63
CA PHE A 93 -2.08 0.80 1.25
C PHE A 93 -3.29 -0.11 1.13
N CYS A 94 -3.52 -0.65 -0.07
CA CYS A 94 -4.56 -1.63 -0.34
C CYS A 94 -3.91 -3.01 -0.47
N SER A 95 -4.32 -3.97 0.35
CA SER A 95 -3.80 -5.33 0.29
C SER A 95 -4.80 -6.33 0.85
N HIS A 96 -4.82 -7.53 0.29
CA HIS A 96 -5.52 -8.69 0.85
C HIS A 96 -4.67 -9.46 1.88
N SER A 97 -3.41 -9.08 2.07
CA SER A 97 -2.50 -9.70 3.04
C SER A 97 -2.65 -9.08 4.42
N MET A 98 -3.38 -9.72 5.32
CA MET A 98 -3.54 -9.30 6.71
C MET A 98 -2.20 -9.05 7.40
N TYR A 99 -1.20 -9.90 7.13
CA TYR A 99 0.15 -9.74 7.68
C TYR A 99 0.79 -8.43 7.24
N GLN A 100 0.67 -8.08 5.96
CA GLN A 100 1.20 -6.82 5.46
C GLN A 100 0.49 -5.63 6.10
N VAL A 101 -0.85 -5.66 6.14
CA VAL A 101 -1.65 -4.60 6.77
C VAL A 101 -1.23 -4.38 8.22
N GLU A 102 -1.11 -5.44 9.02
CA GLU A 102 -0.73 -5.34 10.42
C GLU A 102 0.70 -4.84 10.61
N SER A 103 1.61 -5.24 9.71
CA SER A 103 3.03 -4.86 9.80
C SER A 103 3.31 -3.43 9.33
N PHE A 104 2.54 -2.93 8.36
CA PHE A 104 2.78 -1.63 7.73
C PHE A 104 1.92 -0.51 8.27
N CYS A 105 0.67 -0.84 8.63
CA CYS A 105 -0.37 0.13 8.84
C CYS A 105 -0.53 0.46 10.32
N ASP A 106 -0.59 1.73 10.66
CA ASP A 106 -0.96 2.16 12.00
C ASP A 106 -2.48 2.06 12.21
N ARG A 107 -3.23 2.30 11.13
CA ARG A 107 -4.69 2.23 11.09
C ARG A 107 -5.13 1.46 9.85
N ALA A 108 -6.28 0.80 9.94
CA ALA A 108 -6.91 0.12 8.83
C ALA A 108 -8.41 0.46 8.74
N ILE A 109 -8.95 0.28 7.55
CA ILE A 109 -10.38 0.31 7.28
C ILE A 109 -10.75 -1.01 6.61
N TRP A 110 -11.69 -1.72 7.19
CA TRP A 110 -12.30 -2.88 6.55
C TRP A 110 -13.52 -2.42 5.76
N LEU A 111 -13.47 -2.67 4.45
CA LEU A 111 -14.58 -2.43 3.53
C LEU A 111 -15.17 -3.75 3.07
N ASP A 112 -16.49 -3.86 3.12
CA ASP A 112 -17.25 -4.94 2.50
C ASP A 112 -18.40 -4.37 1.69
N LYS A 113 -18.53 -4.78 0.43
CA LYS A 113 -19.57 -4.34 -0.51
C LYS A 113 -19.73 -2.80 -0.57
N GLY A 114 -18.61 -2.08 -0.50
CA GLY A 114 -18.56 -0.62 -0.53
C GLY A 114 -18.99 0.07 0.78
N GLN A 115 -19.18 -0.70 1.86
CA GLN A 115 -19.54 -0.20 3.19
C GLN A 115 -18.34 -0.36 4.14
N VAL A 116 -18.10 0.66 4.98
CA VAL A 116 -17.13 0.56 6.06
C VAL A 116 -17.72 -0.32 7.16
N GLN A 117 -17.11 -1.46 7.41
CA GLN A 117 -17.47 -2.40 8.47
C GLN A 117 -16.79 -2.04 9.78
N LEU A 118 -15.53 -1.69 9.69
CA LEU A 118 -14.73 -1.32 10.86
C LEU A 118 -13.57 -0.39 10.45
N GLU A 119 -13.27 0.57 11.31
CA GLU A 119 -12.11 1.45 11.20
C GLU A 119 -11.41 1.56 12.55
N GLY A 120 -10.08 1.48 12.57
CA GLY A 120 -9.33 1.63 13.81
C GLY A 120 -7.85 1.25 13.68
N PRO A 121 -7.19 0.93 14.82
CA PRO A 121 -5.84 0.37 14.81
C PRO A 121 -5.77 -0.88 13.93
N ALA A 122 -4.69 -1.02 13.14
CA ALA A 122 -4.58 -2.08 12.15
C ALA A 122 -4.73 -3.49 12.76
N SER A 123 -4.11 -3.74 13.92
CA SER A 123 -4.23 -5.02 14.63
C SER A 123 -5.66 -5.37 15.01
N MET A 124 -6.45 -4.38 15.46
CA MET A 124 -7.85 -4.59 15.83
C MET A 124 -8.72 -4.92 14.61
N VAL A 125 -8.53 -4.17 13.52
CA VAL A 125 -9.30 -4.38 12.28
C VAL A 125 -8.95 -5.73 11.65
N VAL A 126 -7.68 -6.08 11.60
CA VAL A 126 -7.19 -7.38 11.08
C VAL A 126 -7.75 -8.54 11.90
N ALA A 127 -7.76 -8.45 13.22
CA ALA A 127 -8.33 -9.49 14.08
C ALA A 127 -9.83 -9.67 13.81
N ALA A 128 -10.60 -8.58 13.75
CA ALA A 128 -12.05 -8.64 13.48
C ALA A 128 -12.35 -9.21 12.09
N TYR A 129 -11.56 -8.83 11.07
CA TYR A 129 -11.68 -9.37 9.72
C TYR A 129 -11.37 -10.88 9.68
N ALA A 130 -10.29 -11.33 10.34
CA ALA A 130 -9.94 -12.74 10.43
C ALA A 130 -11.05 -13.56 11.10
N ASP A 131 -11.70 -13.03 12.13
CA ASP A 131 -12.82 -13.68 12.81
C ASP A 131 -14.06 -13.76 11.92
N SER A 132 -14.34 -12.74 11.10
CA SER A 132 -15.44 -12.78 10.14
C SER A 132 -15.25 -13.89 9.09
N LEU A 133 -14.03 -14.03 8.56
CA LEU A 133 -13.71 -15.09 7.58
C LEU A 133 -13.88 -16.48 8.18
N ARG A 134 -13.53 -16.67 9.47
CA ARG A 134 -13.76 -17.95 10.16
C ARG A 134 -15.25 -18.25 10.35
N ALA A 135 -16.04 -17.21 10.64
CA ALA A 135 -17.49 -17.37 10.80
C ALA A 135 -18.19 -17.74 9.49
N GLU A 136 -17.74 -17.19 8.35
CA GLU A 136 -18.25 -17.50 7.02
C GLU A 136 -17.81 -18.88 6.51
N GLY A 137 -16.62 -19.36 6.93
CA GLY A 137 -16.07 -20.68 6.56
C GLY A 137 -16.68 -21.87 7.26
N GLY A 138 -17.68 -21.70 8.11
CA GLY A 138 -18.54 -22.75 8.65
C GLY A 138 -17.87 -23.73 9.63
N GLU A 139 -17.30 -23.25 10.73
CA GLU A 139 -17.16 -24.02 11.96
C GLU A 139 -17.61 -23.18 13.15
N THR A 140 -18.76 -23.60 13.68
CA THR A 140 -19.42 -22.99 14.82
C THR A 140 -18.58 -23.18 16.08
N LEU A 141 -17.82 -22.20 16.49
CA LEU A 141 -17.45 -22.06 17.89
C LEU A 141 -18.10 -20.80 18.44
N LYS A 142 -19.20 -21.02 19.18
CA LYS A 142 -19.83 -20.00 19.99
C LYS A 142 -18.85 -19.48 21.02
N THR A 143 -18.43 -18.25 20.85
CA THR A 143 -17.95 -17.47 21.99
C THR A 143 -18.50 -16.09 21.88
N THR A 144 -19.62 -15.89 22.58
CA THR A 144 -20.24 -14.62 22.85
C THR A 144 -19.33 -13.83 23.78
N GLN A 145 -18.72 -12.79 23.29
CA GLN A 145 -18.42 -11.62 24.11
C GLN A 145 -18.59 -10.36 23.25
N VAL A 146 -19.77 -9.79 23.40
CA VAL A 146 -20.05 -8.40 23.02
C VAL A 146 -19.22 -7.52 23.94
N VAL A 147 -18.13 -6.98 23.43
CA VAL A 147 -17.43 -5.90 24.13
C VAL A 147 -18.05 -4.60 23.63
N ASP A 148 -18.91 -4.03 24.48
CA ASP A 148 -19.38 -2.66 24.36
C ASP A 148 -18.16 -1.71 24.33
N ALA A 149 -17.66 -1.41 23.15
CA ALA A 149 -16.68 -0.36 22.94
C ALA A 149 -17.42 0.99 22.89
N LYS A 150 -17.78 1.49 24.07
CA LYS A 150 -18.04 2.91 24.22
C LYS A 150 -16.79 3.68 23.84
N ALA A 151 -16.87 4.31 22.67
CA ALA A 151 -15.85 5.23 22.21
C ALA A 151 -15.61 6.32 23.25
N SER A 152 -14.49 6.21 23.96
CA SER A 152 -13.97 7.32 24.74
C SER A 152 -13.04 8.13 23.85
N ALA A 153 -13.52 9.29 23.47
CA ALA A 153 -12.71 10.32 22.86
C ALA A 153 -11.57 10.70 23.79
N VAL A 154 -10.33 10.41 23.38
CA VAL A 154 -9.17 11.10 23.91
C VAL A 154 -8.62 11.94 22.77
N ALA A 155 -9.11 13.17 22.71
CA ALA A 155 -8.40 14.25 22.09
C ALA A 155 -7.29 14.67 23.07
N ALA A 156 -6.07 14.77 22.58
CA ALA A 156 -5.22 15.93 22.80
C ALA A 156 -3.74 15.65 22.59
N ALA A 157 -3.19 16.46 21.69
CA ALA A 157 -1.90 17.11 21.83
C ALA A 157 -0.62 16.26 21.88
N SER A 158 -0.06 16.04 20.71
CA SER A 158 1.31 16.49 20.43
C SER A 158 1.52 16.41 18.91
N GLY A 159 2.18 17.42 18.34
CA GLY A 159 2.31 17.62 16.90
C GLY A 159 3.14 16.55 16.19
N THR A 160 2.63 15.38 16.10
CA THR A 160 3.16 14.31 15.27
C THR A 160 2.31 14.31 13.99
N LYS A 161 2.93 14.62 12.86
CA LYS A 161 2.34 14.50 11.53
C LYS A 161 1.72 13.10 11.45
N LEU A 162 0.40 13.03 11.46
CA LEU A 162 -0.35 11.77 11.41
C LEU A 162 -0.11 11.10 10.07
N THR A 163 0.77 10.12 10.03
CA THR A 163 0.87 9.19 8.91
C THR A 163 -0.34 8.27 9.00
N ARG A 164 -1.39 8.58 8.25
CA ARG A 164 -2.56 7.70 8.13
C ARG A 164 -2.30 6.69 7.04
N ILE A 165 -2.24 5.43 7.41
CA ILE A 165 -2.28 4.33 6.44
C ILE A 165 -3.72 3.80 6.44
N LEU A 166 -4.38 3.93 5.29
CA LEU A 166 -5.70 3.38 5.02
C LEU A 166 -5.51 2.09 4.23
N ASN A 167 -5.98 0.97 4.75
CA ASN A 167 -6.15 -0.23 3.95
C ASN A 167 -7.59 -0.27 3.44
N ILE A 168 -7.74 -0.41 2.14
CA ILE A 168 -9.04 -0.58 1.47
C ILE A 168 -9.02 -2.00 0.91
N GLU A 169 -9.70 -2.93 1.55
CA GLU A 169 -9.94 -4.25 0.98
C GLU A 169 -11.30 -4.23 0.26
N VAL A 170 -11.27 -4.46 -1.04
CA VAL A 170 -12.47 -4.65 -1.84
C VAL A 170 -12.67 -6.15 -2.00
N SER A 171 -13.61 -6.73 -1.25
CA SER A 171 -14.04 -8.10 -1.48
C SER A 171 -14.89 -8.14 -2.75
N VAL A 172 -14.37 -8.74 -3.82
CA VAL A 172 -15.15 -9.05 -5.02
C VAL A 172 -15.69 -10.45 -4.84
N ASP A 173 -17.01 -10.59 -4.63
CA ASP A 173 -17.68 -11.88 -4.66
C ASP A 173 -17.48 -12.52 -6.05
N GLY A 174 -16.59 -13.52 -6.13
CA GLY A 174 -16.36 -14.32 -7.32
C GLY A 174 -17.56 -15.22 -7.61
N LYS A 175 -18.59 -14.69 -8.25
CA LYS A 175 -19.49 -15.48 -9.07
C LYS A 175 -19.27 -15.05 -10.52
N VAL A 176 -18.38 -15.78 -11.18
CA VAL A 176 -18.37 -15.86 -12.63
C VAL A 176 -19.60 -16.69 -13.02
N GLY A 177 -20.56 -16.03 -13.67
CA GLY A 177 -21.63 -16.66 -14.43
C GLY A 177 -21.17 -16.91 -15.86
#